data_18a1da32a67aa00a2c744da81b92a0c5
#
_entry.id   18a1da32a67aa00a2c744da81b92a0c5
#
_cell.length_a   1.000
_cell.length_b   1.000
_cell.length_c   1.000
_cell.angle_alpha   90.00
_cell.angle_beta   90.00
_cell.angle_gamma   90.00
#
_symmetry.space_group_name_H-M   'P 1'
#
loop_
_entity.id
_entity.type
_entity.pdbx_description
1 polymer ?
#
loop_
_entity_poly.entity_id
_entity_poly.type
_entity_poly.pdbx_seq_one_letter_code
_entity_poly.pdbx_strand_id
1 'polypeptide(L)'
;WELGAEVVSLGVEPDGFNINRDCGSTSLAAVAAKVREVRADIGIAIGGGADRVIIIDEKGDVVDGDQLMAVVATSFAEDGRLSKPGIVATVMSNLGLERYLAGQGLSLLRTKVGDRYVVEAMRAEGYNVGGEQSGHIVLSDYATTGDGLVAALQLLAVVKRQGRPVSEICHRFDPVPQLLKNVRIASGAKPMADGTVNAAIAAASARLGGNGRILVRPSGTEPLIRVMGEGDDAD
;
A
#
# COMPACT_ATOMS: atom_id res chain seq x y z
N TRP A 1 10.02 21.34 -7.87
CA TRP A 1 10.64 22.50 -8.51
C TRP A 1 9.83 23.77 -8.21
N GLU A 2 8.58 23.87 -8.65
CA GLU A 2 7.74 25.05 -8.36
C GLU A 2 7.52 25.31 -6.86
N LEU A 3 7.59 24.27 -6.06
CA LEU A 3 7.49 24.35 -4.59
C LEU A 3 8.84 24.58 -3.91
N GLY A 4 9.90 24.85 -4.66
CA GLY A 4 11.25 25.12 -4.16
C GLY A 4 12.07 23.87 -3.86
N ALA A 5 11.67 22.69 -4.36
CA ALA A 5 12.46 21.48 -4.24
C ALA A 5 13.53 21.42 -5.35
N GLU A 6 14.72 20.90 -5.01
CA GLU A 6 15.68 20.45 -6.01
C GLU A 6 15.24 19.06 -6.50
N VAL A 7 15.08 18.91 -7.82
CA VAL A 7 14.54 17.71 -8.43
C VAL A 7 15.57 17.04 -9.33
N VAL A 8 15.88 15.78 -9.02
CA VAL A 8 16.68 14.89 -9.86
C VAL A 8 15.75 13.92 -10.57
N SER A 9 15.59 14.05 -11.89
CA SER A 9 14.64 13.27 -12.67
C SER A 9 15.22 11.95 -13.15
N LEU A 10 14.39 10.87 -13.11
CA LEU A 10 14.72 9.54 -13.62
C LEU A 10 13.57 9.02 -14.50
N GLY A 11 13.90 8.36 -15.62
CA GLY A 11 12.92 7.73 -16.50
C GLY A 11 11.96 8.74 -17.16
N VAL A 12 12.46 9.93 -17.51
CA VAL A 12 11.65 11.04 -18.06
C VAL A 12 11.81 11.23 -19.57
N GLU A 13 12.37 10.24 -20.27
CA GLU A 13 12.54 10.25 -21.73
C GLU A 13 11.65 9.19 -22.39
N PRO A 14 10.35 9.45 -22.57
CA PRO A 14 9.44 8.49 -23.16
C PRO A 14 9.71 8.30 -24.65
N ASP A 15 9.77 7.05 -25.12
CA ASP A 15 9.90 6.67 -26.52
C ASP A 15 8.61 6.03 -27.11
N GLY A 16 7.54 5.96 -26.30
CA GLY A 16 6.27 5.33 -26.66
C GLY A 16 6.20 3.83 -26.35
N PHE A 17 7.33 3.19 -25.98
CA PHE A 17 7.43 1.74 -25.70
C PHE A 17 8.13 1.43 -24.39
N ASN A 18 8.67 2.40 -23.68
CA ASN A 18 9.49 2.21 -22.48
C ASN A 18 8.77 2.52 -21.15
N ILE A 19 7.45 2.58 -21.15
CA ILE A 19 6.67 2.79 -19.93
C ILE A 19 7.06 1.77 -18.85
N ASN A 20 7.38 2.24 -17.62
CA ASN A 20 7.83 1.44 -16.49
C ASN A 20 9.11 0.60 -16.72
N ARG A 21 9.85 0.83 -17.80
CA ARG A 21 11.10 0.12 -18.06
C ARG A 21 12.16 0.63 -17.09
N ASP A 22 12.57 -0.24 -16.14
CA ASP A 22 13.58 0.02 -15.12
C ASP A 22 13.29 1.28 -14.26
N CYS A 23 12.03 1.69 -14.18
CA CYS A 23 11.59 2.87 -13.41
C CYS A 23 10.14 2.71 -12.95
N GLY A 24 9.64 3.72 -12.21
CA GLY A 24 8.27 3.77 -11.71
C GLY A 24 8.03 2.94 -10.46
N SER A 25 6.78 2.85 -10.03
CA SER A 25 6.38 2.23 -8.75
C SER A 25 6.59 0.71 -8.67
N THR A 26 6.91 0.06 -9.77
CA THR A 26 7.17 -1.39 -9.84
C THR A 26 8.64 -1.74 -10.02
N SER A 27 9.53 -0.74 -10.20
CA SER A 27 10.97 -0.94 -10.38
C SER A 27 11.75 0.12 -9.60
N LEU A 28 12.08 -0.19 -8.35
CA LEU A 28 12.55 0.78 -7.36
C LEU A 28 14.07 0.87 -7.26
N ALA A 29 14.81 -0.07 -7.83
CA ALA A 29 16.26 -0.17 -7.65
C ALA A 29 17.00 1.10 -8.12
N ALA A 30 16.61 1.65 -9.26
CA ALA A 30 17.24 2.84 -9.83
C ALA A 30 17.02 4.09 -8.97
N VAL A 31 15.78 4.32 -8.51
CA VAL A 31 15.46 5.46 -7.65
C VAL A 31 16.11 5.32 -6.27
N ALA A 32 16.12 4.13 -5.69
CA ALA A 32 16.79 3.88 -4.40
C ALA A 32 18.30 4.10 -4.48
N ALA A 33 18.93 3.66 -5.58
CA ALA A 33 20.36 3.92 -5.82
C ALA A 33 20.64 5.42 -5.99
N LYS A 34 19.77 6.14 -6.76
CA LYS A 34 19.93 7.57 -6.99
C LYS A 34 19.74 8.40 -5.72
N VAL A 35 18.78 8.07 -4.88
CA VAL A 35 18.58 8.72 -3.57
C VAL A 35 19.87 8.68 -2.76
N ARG A 36 20.51 7.52 -2.65
CA ARG A 36 21.78 7.37 -1.92
C ARG A 36 22.93 8.10 -2.60
N GLU A 37 23.02 8.04 -3.94
CA GLU A 37 24.09 8.69 -4.72
C GLU A 37 24.11 10.20 -4.52
N VAL A 38 22.95 10.84 -4.64
CA VAL A 38 22.81 12.30 -4.56
C VAL A 38 22.49 12.79 -3.14
N ARG A 39 22.28 11.87 -2.20
CA ARG A 39 21.83 12.16 -0.82
C ARG A 39 20.52 12.96 -0.81
N ALA A 40 19.57 12.53 -1.61
CA ALA A 40 18.24 13.15 -1.63
C ALA A 40 17.49 12.89 -0.33
N ASP A 41 16.66 13.83 0.09
CA ASP A 41 15.80 13.67 1.27
C ASP A 41 14.70 12.65 1.05
N ILE A 42 14.29 12.43 -0.21
CA ILE A 42 13.20 11.54 -0.60
C ILE A 42 13.32 11.11 -2.06
N GLY A 43 12.94 9.87 -2.35
CA GLY A 43 12.68 9.38 -3.69
C GLY A 43 11.18 9.17 -3.90
N ILE A 44 10.66 9.56 -5.07
CA ILE A 44 9.26 9.44 -5.44
C ILE A 44 9.17 8.63 -6.74
N ALA A 45 8.68 7.41 -6.67
CA ALA A 45 8.54 6.51 -7.80
C ALA A 45 7.06 6.43 -8.22
N ILE A 46 6.70 7.12 -9.31
CA ILE A 46 5.33 7.15 -9.84
C ILE A 46 5.21 6.14 -10.98
N GLY A 47 4.16 5.31 -10.95
CA GLY A 47 3.84 4.39 -12.04
C GLY A 47 3.47 5.12 -13.34
N GLY A 48 3.64 4.47 -14.50
CA GLY A 48 3.36 5.09 -15.80
C GLY A 48 1.91 5.56 -16.00
N GLY A 49 0.96 5.04 -15.21
CA GLY A 49 -0.43 5.52 -15.17
C GLY A 49 -0.62 6.72 -14.24
N ALA A 50 0.39 7.15 -13.50
CA ALA A 50 0.39 8.19 -12.48
C ALA A 50 -0.61 7.93 -11.31
N ASP A 51 -1.23 6.76 -11.27
CA ASP A 51 -2.21 6.32 -10.28
C ASP A 51 -1.60 5.72 -9.01
N ARG A 52 -0.30 5.39 -9.06
CA ARG A 52 0.46 4.75 -7.98
C ARG A 52 1.75 5.47 -7.67
N VAL A 53 2.08 5.53 -6.39
CA VAL A 53 3.36 6.04 -5.91
C VAL A 53 3.94 5.12 -4.85
N ILE A 54 5.25 4.89 -4.94
CA ILE A 54 6.06 4.32 -3.87
C ILE A 54 7.10 5.34 -3.47
N ILE A 55 7.33 5.49 -2.20
CA ILE A 55 8.30 6.42 -1.65
C ILE A 55 9.57 5.66 -1.28
N ILE A 56 10.70 6.31 -1.46
CA ILE A 56 12.00 5.84 -1.00
C ILE A 56 12.50 6.88 0.00
N ASP A 57 12.87 6.45 1.18
CA ASP A 57 13.42 7.34 2.19
C ASP A 57 14.89 7.74 1.89
N GLU A 58 15.47 8.63 2.68
CA GLU A 58 16.84 9.12 2.51
C GLU A 58 17.92 8.04 2.68
N LYS A 59 17.57 6.88 3.24
CA LYS A 59 18.47 5.71 3.37
C LYS A 59 18.40 4.80 2.15
N GLY A 60 17.39 5.01 1.30
CA GLY A 60 17.11 4.20 0.14
C GLY A 60 16.20 3.01 0.43
N ASP A 61 15.49 3.03 1.57
CA ASP A 61 14.54 2.00 1.96
C ASP A 61 13.14 2.33 1.42
N VAL A 62 12.38 1.27 1.14
CA VAL A 62 11.05 1.39 0.53
C VAL A 62 10.01 1.72 1.58
N VAL A 63 9.22 2.75 1.32
CA VAL A 63 8.00 3.11 2.04
C VAL A 63 6.82 2.76 1.15
N ASP A 64 6.13 1.67 1.47
CA ASP A 64 5.01 1.16 0.68
C ASP A 64 3.70 1.95 0.92
N GLY A 65 2.64 1.56 0.21
CA GLY A 65 1.34 2.21 0.32
C GLY A 65 0.71 2.11 1.70
N ASP A 66 1.00 1.05 2.46
CA ASP A 66 0.47 0.89 3.82
C ASP A 66 1.08 1.92 4.78
N GLN A 67 2.40 2.13 4.71
CA GLN A 67 3.07 3.17 5.48
C GLN A 67 2.59 4.57 5.07
N LEU A 68 2.43 4.80 3.75
CA LEU A 68 1.94 6.08 3.23
C LEU A 68 0.50 6.37 3.71
N MET A 69 -0.39 5.37 3.66
CA MET A 69 -1.74 5.48 4.21
C MET A 69 -1.73 5.78 5.72
N ALA A 70 -0.85 5.14 6.49
CA ALA A 70 -0.70 5.38 7.91
C ALA A 70 -0.31 6.84 8.21
N VAL A 71 0.67 7.38 7.47
CA VAL A 71 1.10 8.79 7.60
C VAL A 71 -0.02 9.76 7.28
N VAL A 72 -0.69 9.56 6.12
CA VAL A 72 -1.75 10.46 5.68
C VAL A 72 -2.96 10.40 6.62
N ALA A 73 -3.39 9.19 7.02
CA ALA A 73 -4.51 9.01 7.94
C ALA A 73 -4.26 9.71 9.29
N THR A 74 -3.07 9.53 9.87
CA THR A 74 -2.71 10.18 11.13
C THR A 74 -2.68 11.69 10.99
N SER A 75 -2.05 12.21 9.93
CA SER A 75 -2.00 13.64 9.66
C SER A 75 -3.40 14.25 9.47
N PHE A 76 -4.28 13.57 8.73
CA PHE A 76 -5.65 14.01 8.52
C PHE A 76 -6.47 13.95 9.81
N ALA A 77 -6.23 12.95 10.67
CA ALA A 77 -6.88 12.88 11.98
C ALA A 77 -6.47 14.05 12.88
N GLU A 78 -5.17 14.34 12.96
CA GLU A 78 -4.62 15.47 13.73
C GLU A 78 -5.17 16.81 13.26
N ASP A 79 -5.33 16.98 11.95
CA ASP A 79 -5.83 18.21 11.32
C ASP A 79 -7.38 18.29 11.30
N GLY A 80 -8.10 17.28 11.80
CA GLY A 80 -9.57 17.21 11.75
C GLY A 80 -10.13 17.04 10.33
N ARG A 81 -9.36 16.49 9.41
CA ARG A 81 -9.68 16.34 7.98
C ARG A 81 -10.23 14.97 7.61
N LEU A 82 -10.18 13.98 8.52
CA LEU A 82 -10.83 12.68 8.26
C LEU A 82 -12.35 12.83 8.34
N SER A 83 -13.05 12.43 7.27
CA SER A 83 -14.53 12.40 7.25
C SER A 83 -15.09 11.33 8.18
N LYS A 84 -14.34 10.24 8.39
CA LYS A 84 -14.64 9.15 9.32
C LYS A 84 -13.36 8.80 10.10
N PRO A 85 -13.45 8.29 11.33
CA PRO A 85 -12.28 7.91 12.12
C PRO A 85 -11.67 6.59 11.60
N GLY A 86 -11.08 6.61 10.42
CA GLY A 86 -10.49 5.46 9.77
C GLY A 86 -10.24 5.64 8.28
N ILE A 87 -9.80 4.56 7.65
CA ILE A 87 -9.52 4.50 6.21
C ILE A 87 -10.04 3.21 5.59
N VAL A 88 -10.07 3.18 4.26
CA VAL A 88 -10.43 1.98 3.48
C VAL A 88 -9.18 1.42 2.81
N ALA A 89 -8.90 0.11 2.98
CA ALA A 89 -7.84 -0.55 2.23
C ALA A 89 -8.28 -1.95 1.76
N THR A 90 -7.46 -2.60 0.93
CA THR A 90 -7.78 -3.95 0.50
C THR A 90 -7.39 -4.99 1.55
N VAL A 91 -7.89 -6.22 1.36
CA VAL A 91 -7.48 -7.37 2.19
C VAL A 91 -5.98 -7.69 2.09
N MET A 92 -5.23 -7.07 1.16
CA MET A 92 -3.79 -7.26 1.04
C MET A 92 -2.98 -6.36 1.97
N SER A 93 -3.55 -5.27 2.48
CA SER A 93 -2.87 -4.41 3.44
C SER A 93 -2.46 -5.17 4.70
N ASN A 94 -1.26 -4.90 5.19
CA ASN A 94 -0.64 -5.62 6.29
C ASN A 94 -1.44 -5.49 7.59
N LEU A 95 -1.42 -6.53 8.42
CA LEU A 95 -2.06 -6.51 9.76
C LEU A 95 -1.43 -5.46 10.67
N GLY A 96 -0.14 -5.13 10.47
CA GLY A 96 0.54 -4.05 11.17
C GLY A 96 -0.12 -2.69 10.97
N LEU A 97 -0.60 -2.39 9.76
CA LEU A 97 -1.37 -1.17 9.48
C LEU A 97 -2.66 -1.12 10.32
N GLU A 98 -3.42 -2.20 10.36
CA GLU A 98 -4.66 -2.28 11.15
C GLU A 98 -4.41 -2.07 12.63
N ARG A 99 -3.38 -2.73 13.19
CA ARG A 99 -2.98 -2.58 14.59
C ARG A 99 -2.51 -1.16 14.90
N TYR A 100 -1.72 -0.57 14.01
CA TYR A 100 -1.28 0.81 14.15
C TYR A 100 -2.46 1.79 14.20
N LEU A 101 -3.37 1.68 13.23
CA LEU A 101 -4.56 2.55 13.17
C LEU A 101 -5.44 2.38 14.40
N ALA A 102 -5.66 1.15 14.87
CA ALA A 102 -6.40 0.88 16.09
C ALA A 102 -5.75 1.57 17.30
N GLY A 103 -4.42 1.56 17.41
CA GLY A 103 -3.66 2.30 18.44
C GLY A 103 -3.82 3.82 18.36
N GLN A 104 -4.18 4.35 17.19
CA GLN A 104 -4.50 5.78 16.98
C GLN A 104 -6.00 6.08 17.13
N GLY A 105 -6.82 5.11 17.53
CA GLY A 105 -8.28 5.25 17.58
C GLY A 105 -8.96 5.30 16.22
N LEU A 106 -8.28 4.81 15.18
CA LEU A 106 -8.77 4.77 13.80
C LEU A 106 -9.10 3.33 13.40
N SER A 107 -10.07 3.16 12.51
CA SER A 107 -10.46 1.87 11.96
C SER A 107 -9.90 1.62 10.57
N LEU A 108 -9.73 0.35 10.20
CA LEU A 108 -9.42 -0.10 8.86
C LEU A 108 -10.60 -0.89 8.28
N LEU A 109 -11.28 -0.33 7.30
CA LEU A 109 -12.31 -1.04 6.53
C LEU A 109 -11.62 -1.79 5.37
N ARG A 110 -11.74 -3.13 5.34
CA ARG A 110 -11.10 -3.95 4.33
C ARG A 110 -12.06 -4.30 3.19
N THR A 111 -11.59 -4.15 1.95
CA THR A 111 -12.31 -4.52 0.74
C THR A 111 -11.62 -5.67 0.01
N LYS A 112 -12.26 -6.17 -1.03
CA LYS A 112 -11.60 -7.02 -2.03
C LYS A 112 -10.45 -6.26 -2.69
N VAL A 113 -9.51 -7.01 -3.29
CA VAL A 113 -8.39 -6.44 -4.06
C VAL A 113 -8.92 -5.75 -5.32
N GLY A 114 -8.49 -4.54 -5.53
CA GLY A 114 -8.83 -3.67 -6.65
C GLY A 114 -9.28 -2.29 -6.19
N ASP A 115 -8.71 -1.27 -6.80
CA ASP A 115 -8.97 0.16 -6.56
C ASP A 115 -10.46 0.51 -6.61
N ARG A 116 -11.19 -0.08 -7.55
CA ARG A 116 -12.63 0.06 -7.69
C ARG A 116 -13.37 -0.25 -6.38
N TYR A 117 -13.04 -1.36 -5.71
CA TYR A 117 -13.71 -1.75 -4.46
C TYR A 117 -13.37 -0.79 -3.32
N VAL A 118 -12.15 -0.25 -3.30
CA VAL A 118 -11.76 0.79 -2.35
C VAL A 118 -12.61 2.04 -2.56
N VAL A 119 -12.69 2.54 -3.79
CA VAL A 119 -13.47 3.75 -4.13
C VAL A 119 -14.98 3.55 -3.85
N GLU A 120 -15.53 2.39 -4.22
CA GLU A 120 -16.94 2.05 -3.95
C GLU A 120 -17.22 2.06 -2.44
N ALA A 121 -16.38 1.43 -1.62
CA ALA A 121 -16.53 1.41 -0.17
C ALA A 121 -16.33 2.80 0.45
N MET A 122 -15.34 3.57 0.01
CA MET A 122 -15.14 4.96 0.47
C MET A 122 -16.41 5.79 0.26
N ARG A 123 -17.02 5.71 -0.92
CA ARG A 123 -18.26 6.44 -1.24
C ARG A 123 -19.45 5.97 -0.43
N ALA A 124 -19.62 4.65 -0.30
CA ALA A 124 -20.76 4.06 0.41
C ALA A 124 -20.72 4.38 1.92
N GLU A 125 -19.53 4.31 2.51
CA GLU A 125 -19.34 4.47 3.95
C GLU A 125 -18.92 5.88 4.37
N GLY A 126 -18.57 6.77 3.42
CA GLY A 126 -18.23 8.16 3.69
C GLY A 126 -16.79 8.37 4.16
N TYR A 127 -15.86 7.52 3.77
CA TYR A 127 -14.42 7.72 4.01
C TYR A 127 -13.80 8.60 2.92
N ASN A 128 -12.84 9.44 3.30
CA ASN A 128 -12.11 10.28 2.35
C ASN A 128 -10.63 9.86 2.12
N VAL A 129 -10.16 8.85 2.84
CA VAL A 129 -8.82 8.27 2.66
C VAL A 129 -8.94 6.76 2.44
N GLY A 130 -8.27 6.24 1.42
CA GLY A 130 -8.17 4.81 1.17
C GLY A 130 -7.06 4.48 0.19
N GLY A 131 -6.82 3.18 -0.03
CA GLY A 131 -5.80 2.76 -0.98
C GLY A 131 -5.40 1.30 -0.89
N GLU A 132 -4.24 1.02 -1.46
CA GLU A 132 -3.64 -0.31 -1.53
C GLU A 132 -2.16 -0.25 -1.14
N GLN A 133 -1.64 -1.34 -0.59
CA GLN A 133 -0.20 -1.50 -0.31
C GLN A 133 0.68 -1.24 -1.54
N SER A 134 0.17 -1.49 -2.74
CA SER A 134 0.85 -1.23 -4.01
C SER A 134 1.08 0.26 -4.32
N GLY A 135 0.64 1.18 -3.45
CA GLY A 135 0.81 2.61 -3.61
C GLY A 135 -0.32 3.33 -4.37
N HIS A 136 -1.41 2.63 -4.68
CA HIS A 136 -2.62 3.27 -5.21
C HIS A 136 -3.37 3.93 -4.06
N ILE A 137 -3.19 5.23 -3.89
CA ILE A 137 -3.75 6.01 -2.77
C ILE A 137 -4.86 6.92 -3.29
N VAL A 138 -6.03 6.81 -2.68
CA VAL A 138 -7.21 7.61 -3.01
C VAL A 138 -7.48 8.63 -1.89
N LEU A 139 -7.47 9.88 -2.24
CA LEU A 139 -7.82 11.00 -1.36
C LEU A 139 -8.98 11.74 -2.00
N SER A 140 -10.22 11.39 -1.60
CA SER A 140 -11.43 11.82 -2.31
C SER A 140 -11.70 13.34 -2.23
N ASP A 141 -11.04 14.04 -1.32
CA ASP A 141 -11.08 15.50 -1.25
C ASP A 141 -10.34 16.17 -2.42
N TYR A 142 -9.49 15.42 -3.14
CA TYR A 142 -8.66 15.93 -4.22
C TYR A 142 -8.91 15.26 -5.57
N ALA A 143 -9.16 13.93 -5.56
CA ALA A 143 -9.33 13.15 -6.78
C ALA A 143 -10.36 12.03 -6.59
N THR A 144 -11.01 11.63 -7.66
CA THR A 144 -12.03 10.57 -7.65
C THR A 144 -11.45 9.16 -7.77
N THR A 145 -10.15 9.04 -7.99
CA THR A 145 -9.38 7.81 -8.11
C THR A 145 -8.01 7.99 -7.44
N GLY A 146 -7.16 6.97 -7.48
CA GLY A 146 -5.78 7.10 -7.04
C GLY A 146 -5.01 8.11 -7.86
N ASP A 147 -4.22 8.93 -7.16
CA ASP A 147 -3.32 9.92 -7.74
C ASP A 147 -2.00 9.90 -6.97
N GLY A 148 -0.97 9.36 -7.64
CA GLY A 148 0.36 9.20 -7.04
C GLY A 148 1.03 10.53 -6.74
N LEU A 149 0.82 11.56 -7.55
CA LEU A 149 1.39 12.88 -7.31
C LEU A 149 0.72 13.57 -6.13
N VAL A 150 -0.61 13.55 -6.08
CA VAL A 150 -1.36 14.11 -4.93
C VAL A 150 -0.97 13.40 -3.63
N ALA A 151 -0.86 12.07 -3.63
CA ALA A 151 -0.43 11.32 -2.46
C ALA A 151 0.98 11.70 -2.00
N ALA A 152 1.93 11.82 -2.95
CA ALA A 152 3.28 12.28 -2.68
C ALA A 152 3.31 13.70 -2.10
N LEU A 153 2.52 14.62 -2.63
CA LEU A 153 2.42 16.00 -2.14
C LEU A 153 1.86 16.07 -0.71
N GLN A 154 0.89 15.21 -0.36
CA GLN A 154 0.40 15.13 1.02
C GLN A 154 1.50 14.64 1.97
N LEU A 155 2.29 13.65 1.59
CA LEU A 155 3.45 13.22 2.37
C LEU A 155 4.48 14.35 2.51
N LEU A 156 4.84 15.02 1.41
CA LEU A 156 5.79 16.13 1.45
C LEU A 156 5.33 17.25 2.38
N ALA A 157 4.04 17.53 2.43
CA ALA A 157 3.47 18.50 3.37
C ALA A 157 3.69 18.07 4.84
N VAL A 158 3.54 16.78 5.15
CA VAL A 158 3.83 16.23 6.49
C VAL A 158 5.32 16.34 6.80
N VAL A 159 6.19 15.93 5.88
CA VAL A 159 7.66 16.03 6.03
C VAL A 159 8.09 17.47 6.29
N LYS A 160 7.59 18.40 5.49
CA LYS A 160 7.92 19.83 5.64
C LYS A 160 7.45 20.38 6.98
N ARG A 161 6.27 20.00 7.43
CA ARG A 161 5.70 20.45 8.72
C ARG A 161 6.47 19.89 9.91
N GLN A 162 6.86 18.62 9.86
CA GLN A 162 7.56 17.95 10.97
C GLN A 162 9.06 18.24 10.99
N GLY A 163 9.70 18.56 9.87
CA GLY A 163 11.12 18.85 9.77
C GLY A 163 12.03 17.68 10.17
N ARG A 164 11.55 16.45 9.98
CA ARG A 164 12.24 15.20 10.33
C ARG A 164 12.53 14.41 9.06
N PRO A 165 13.51 13.48 9.07
CA PRO A 165 13.78 12.57 7.97
C PRO A 165 12.56 11.72 7.59
N VAL A 166 12.45 11.36 6.32
CA VAL A 166 11.36 10.54 5.80
C VAL A 166 11.32 9.17 6.47
N SER A 167 12.50 8.57 6.73
CA SER A 167 12.61 7.29 7.44
C SER A 167 12.00 7.30 8.85
N GLU A 168 12.03 8.45 9.53
CA GLU A 168 11.43 8.58 10.86
C GLU A 168 9.92 8.89 10.79
N ILE A 169 9.49 9.62 9.75
CA ILE A 169 8.08 9.97 9.56
C ILE A 169 7.28 8.80 9.03
N CYS A 170 7.85 8.02 8.12
CA CYS A 170 7.15 6.99 7.38
C CYS A 170 7.23 5.59 8.01
N HIS A 171 8.12 5.35 8.96
CA HIS A 171 8.14 4.10 9.71
C HIS A 171 7.13 4.17 10.86
N ARG A 172 5.85 3.94 10.55
CA ARG A 172 4.75 4.05 11.51
C ARG A 172 4.50 2.78 12.30
N PHE A 173 4.81 1.64 11.71
CA PHE A 173 4.66 0.31 12.31
C PHE A 173 5.64 -0.66 11.67
N ASP A 174 6.02 -1.69 12.40
CA ASP A 174 6.74 -2.82 11.84
C ASP A 174 5.75 -3.73 11.10
N PRO A 175 5.98 -4.03 9.81
CA PRO A 175 5.13 -4.94 9.08
C PRO A 175 5.13 -6.33 9.74
N VAL A 176 3.96 -6.88 9.96
CA VAL A 176 3.82 -8.28 10.38
C VAL A 176 4.36 -9.17 9.26
N PRO A 177 5.19 -10.19 9.57
CA PRO A 177 5.68 -11.14 8.57
C PRO A 177 4.55 -11.67 7.69
N GLN A 178 4.72 -11.59 6.38
CA GLN A 178 3.71 -11.98 5.39
C GLN A 178 4.32 -12.91 4.35
N LEU A 179 3.69 -14.05 4.12
CA LEU A 179 4.05 -15.02 3.09
C LEU A 179 2.95 -15.10 2.04
N LEU A 180 3.32 -14.93 0.77
CA LEU A 180 2.42 -15.13 -0.37
C LEU A 180 2.86 -16.34 -1.17
N LYS A 181 1.97 -17.33 -1.33
CA LYS A 181 2.22 -18.54 -2.12
C LYS A 181 1.17 -18.69 -3.22
N ASN A 182 1.64 -18.89 -4.46
CA ASN A 182 0.79 -19.18 -5.59
C ASN A 182 0.71 -20.71 -5.79
N VAL A 183 -0.50 -21.25 -5.79
CA VAL A 183 -0.76 -22.68 -6.00
C VAL A 183 -1.46 -22.85 -7.35
N ARG A 184 -0.80 -23.46 -8.31
CA ARG A 184 -1.41 -23.78 -9.62
C ARG A 184 -2.51 -24.82 -9.46
N ILE A 185 -3.62 -24.62 -10.15
CA ILE A 185 -4.77 -25.54 -10.16
C ILE A 185 -5.00 -26.07 -11.58
N ALA A 186 -5.55 -27.27 -11.67
CA ALA A 186 -6.00 -27.81 -12.95
C ALA A 186 -7.12 -26.93 -13.54
N SER A 187 -7.18 -26.86 -14.86
CA SER A 187 -8.24 -26.12 -15.55
C SER A 187 -9.61 -26.65 -15.14
N GLY A 188 -10.52 -25.73 -14.75
CA GLY A 188 -11.87 -26.06 -14.31
C GLY A 188 -11.98 -26.53 -12.85
N ALA A 189 -10.88 -26.73 -12.13
CA ALA A 189 -10.92 -27.06 -10.70
C ALA A 189 -11.50 -25.90 -9.88
N LYS A 190 -12.31 -26.24 -8.88
CA LYS A 190 -12.93 -25.29 -7.96
C LYS A 190 -12.56 -25.62 -6.50
N PRO A 191 -11.29 -25.52 -6.14
CA PRO A 191 -10.82 -25.95 -4.80
C PRO A 191 -11.48 -25.15 -3.67
N MET A 192 -11.93 -23.91 -3.91
CA MET A 192 -12.67 -23.13 -2.90
C MET A 192 -14.09 -23.68 -2.62
N ALA A 193 -14.58 -24.62 -3.42
CA ALA A 193 -15.81 -25.35 -3.16
C ALA A 193 -15.58 -26.69 -2.45
N ASP A 194 -14.32 -27.09 -2.26
CA ASP A 194 -13.95 -28.35 -1.60
C ASP A 194 -13.99 -28.21 -0.07
N GLY A 195 -14.72 -29.09 0.57
CA GLY A 195 -14.87 -29.08 2.04
C GLY A 195 -13.55 -29.33 2.78
N THR A 196 -12.66 -30.17 2.22
CA THR A 196 -11.36 -30.45 2.81
C THR A 196 -10.46 -29.21 2.79
N VAL A 197 -10.46 -28.47 1.68
CA VAL A 197 -9.72 -27.23 1.54
C VAL A 197 -10.25 -26.18 2.54
N ASN A 198 -11.56 -26.03 2.63
CA ASN A 198 -12.16 -25.08 3.56
C ASN A 198 -11.88 -25.45 5.02
N ALA A 199 -11.91 -26.74 5.38
CA ALA A 199 -11.54 -27.20 6.71
C ALA A 199 -10.06 -26.91 7.04
N ALA A 200 -9.14 -27.11 6.07
CA ALA A 200 -7.74 -26.79 6.25
C ALA A 200 -7.51 -25.29 6.47
N ILE A 201 -8.20 -24.43 5.68
CA ILE A 201 -8.14 -22.97 5.85
C ILE A 201 -8.65 -22.57 7.24
N ALA A 202 -9.79 -23.12 7.68
CA ALA A 202 -10.36 -22.84 8.98
C ALA A 202 -9.43 -23.26 10.12
N ALA A 203 -8.82 -24.47 10.03
CA ALA A 203 -7.88 -24.96 11.01
C ALA A 203 -6.62 -24.09 11.09
N ALA A 204 -6.07 -23.67 9.94
CA ALA A 204 -4.92 -22.77 9.89
C ALA A 204 -5.26 -21.39 10.48
N SER A 205 -6.43 -20.84 10.14
CA SER A 205 -6.90 -19.56 10.71
C SER A 205 -7.07 -19.65 12.24
N ALA A 206 -7.61 -20.77 12.74
CA ALA A 206 -7.78 -21.00 14.17
C ALA A 206 -6.42 -21.08 14.91
N ARG A 207 -5.38 -21.63 14.27
CA ARG A 207 -4.02 -21.69 14.86
C ARG A 207 -3.40 -20.30 15.01
N LEU A 208 -3.63 -19.40 14.07
CA LEU A 208 -3.13 -18.01 14.14
C LEU A 208 -3.90 -17.19 15.19
N GLY A 209 -5.19 -17.49 15.40
CA GLY A 209 -6.03 -16.74 16.34
C GLY A 209 -6.04 -15.24 16.04
N GLY A 210 -5.81 -14.41 17.08
CA GLY A 210 -5.69 -12.96 16.94
C GLY A 210 -4.30 -12.46 16.51
N ASN A 211 -3.33 -13.37 16.39
CA ASN A 211 -1.93 -13.02 16.11
C ASN A 211 -1.59 -13.06 14.63
N GLY A 212 -2.56 -13.40 13.78
CA GLY A 212 -2.36 -13.45 12.34
C GLY A 212 -3.65 -13.74 11.59
N ARG A 213 -3.54 -13.86 10.27
CA ARG A 213 -4.67 -14.19 9.38
C ARG A 213 -4.21 -14.94 8.15
N ILE A 214 -5.14 -15.69 7.55
CA ILE A 214 -4.96 -16.36 6.26
C ILE A 214 -5.96 -15.78 5.27
N LEU A 215 -5.49 -15.48 4.09
CA LEU A 215 -6.31 -15.10 2.95
C LEU A 215 -6.07 -16.07 1.80
N VAL A 216 -7.13 -16.73 1.35
CA VAL A 216 -7.07 -17.63 0.19
C VAL A 216 -8.05 -17.13 -0.86
N ARG A 217 -7.55 -16.88 -2.07
CA ARG A 217 -8.38 -16.36 -3.16
C ARG A 217 -7.94 -16.88 -4.51
N PRO A 218 -8.86 -17.10 -5.46
CA PRO A 218 -8.50 -17.39 -6.84
C PRO A 218 -7.83 -16.16 -7.47
N SER A 219 -6.91 -16.39 -8.41
CA SER A 219 -6.43 -15.34 -9.31
C SER A 219 -7.52 -14.99 -10.32
N GLY A 220 -7.67 -13.70 -10.63
CA GLY A 220 -8.62 -13.26 -11.66
C GLY A 220 -8.13 -13.48 -13.09
N THR A 221 -6.82 -13.71 -13.28
CA THR A 221 -6.18 -13.73 -14.60
C THR A 221 -5.43 -15.04 -14.91
N GLU A 222 -5.15 -15.86 -13.89
CA GLU A 222 -4.34 -17.07 -14.03
C GLU A 222 -5.01 -18.27 -13.35
N PRO A 223 -4.79 -19.50 -13.81
CA PRO A 223 -5.33 -20.71 -13.20
C PRO A 223 -4.56 -21.07 -11.92
N LEU A 224 -4.63 -20.20 -10.92
CA LEU A 224 -3.99 -20.40 -9.62
C LEU A 224 -4.81 -19.82 -8.47
N ILE A 225 -4.53 -20.32 -7.28
CA ILE A 225 -4.99 -19.76 -6.01
C ILE A 225 -3.82 -19.05 -5.35
N ARG A 226 -4.09 -17.88 -4.84
CA ARG A 226 -3.16 -17.11 -4.01
C ARG A 226 -3.48 -17.37 -2.56
N VAL A 227 -2.51 -17.89 -1.84
CA VAL A 227 -2.57 -18.10 -0.39
C VAL A 227 -1.63 -17.11 0.26
N MET A 228 -2.18 -16.24 1.08
CA MET A 228 -1.42 -15.31 1.89
C MET A 228 -1.62 -15.68 3.36
N GLY A 229 -0.52 -15.84 4.08
CA GLY A 229 -0.51 -15.92 5.53
C GLY A 229 0.28 -14.75 6.09
N GLU A 230 -0.20 -14.16 7.15
CA GLU A 230 0.58 -13.21 7.95
C GLU A 230 0.34 -13.45 9.43
N GLY A 231 1.37 -13.27 10.24
CA GLY A 231 1.33 -13.52 11.67
C GLY A 231 2.59 -13.04 12.38
N ASP A 232 2.51 -12.95 13.70
CA ASP A 232 3.61 -12.46 14.54
C ASP A 232 4.83 -13.40 14.50
N ASP A 233 4.62 -14.67 14.19
CA ASP A 233 5.67 -15.67 13.96
C ASP A 233 5.89 -15.87 12.47
N ALA A 234 7.15 -15.87 12.06
CA ALA A 234 7.55 -16.07 10.67
C ALA A 234 7.59 -17.56 10.24
N ASP A 235 7.44 -18.52 11.20
CA ASP A 235 7.55 -19.98 11.00
C ASP A 235 6.18 -20.67 10.77
#